data_e7975e5ddea09740112cc75d223019db
#
_entry.id   e7975e5ddea09740112cc75d223019db
#
_cell.length_a   1.000
_cell.length_b   1.000
_cell.length_c   1.000
_cell.angle_alpha   90.00
_cell.angle_beta   90.00
_cell.angle_gamma   90.00
#
_symmetry.space_group_name_H-M   'P 1'
#
loop_
_entity.id
_entity.type
_entity.pdbx_description
1 polymer ?
#
loop_
_entity_poly.entity_id
_entity_poly.type
_entity_poly.pdbx_seq_one_letter_code
_entity_poly.pdbx_strand_id
1 'polypeptide(L)'
;MSFTRRQILGGLTGLVVVGVGVGGASRYWLGKMADAEAGHDYQLIAAPLDVELVPGHKTEAWAFGPSAPGTELRVRQGEWLRVRFINHLPVATTIHWHGIRLPLEMDGVPYVSQLPVLPGEFFDYKFRVPDAGSYWYHPHVNSSEELGRGLVGPLIIEEREPTGFQYERTLSLKSWHVDEVGAFVPFSIPREAARGGTAGRLSTINGVSQAVVELPAGQITRVRLLNLDNTLTYRINIPGVEAQIYALDGNPIEPRPLGKEYWLGPGMRICLAIKAPPAGEELSLRNGPVRLGTFRSVANNDAPTSWPPTLPANPIAEPDLESAEKLNFNFEWVGSVSVNVDNGKPPSLWQINGKAWDITDKTCADRPIATLKKGKSYIFELKNMTQYQHPIHLHGMSFKVIASNRHTVIPYFTDTYLLGKNERARVALVADNPGVWMFHCHVIDHMETGLMAAIEVV
;
A
#
# COMPACT_ATOMS: atom_id res chain seq x y z
N MET A 1 52.67 -15.23 -9.58
CA MET A 1 52.54 -15.51 -8.14
C MET A 1 51.07 -15.84 -7.89
N SER A 2 50.77 -17.11 -7.63
CA SER A 2 49.41 -17.61 -7.45
C SER A 2 48.97 -17.39 -5.99
N PHE A 3 47.89 -16.68 -5.79
CA PHE A 3 47.25 -16.57 -4.46
C PHE A 3 46.34 -17.79 -4.24
N THR A 4 46.56 -18.49 -3.16
CA THR A 4 45.85 -19.70 -2.78
C THR A 4 44.52 -19.38 -2.07
N ARG A 5 43.51 -20.25 -2.29
CA ARG A 5 42.12 -20.23 -1.82
C ARG A 5 41.91 -20.17 -0.27
N ARG A 6 42.92 -19.87 0.52
CA ARG A 6 42.87 -19.97 1.99
C ARG A 6 42.82 -18.64 2.74
N GLN A 7 42.70 -17.49 2.05
CA GLN A 7 42.71 -16.16 2.72
C GLN A 7 41.38 -15.37 2.66
N ILE A 8 40.28 -16.02 2.28
CA ILE A 8 38.93 -15.36 2.23
C ILE A 8 37.97 -15.89 3.29
N LEU A 9 38.44 -16.62 4.29
CA LEU A 9 37.61 -17.14 5.37
C LEU A 9 38.11 -16.65 6.75
N GLY A 10 38.04 -15.35 6.97
CA GLY A 10 38.39 -14.76 8.25
C GLY A 10 37.71 -13.41 8.45
N GLY A 11 36.48 -13.41 8.95
CA GLY A 11 35.84 -12.17 9.37
C GLY A 11 34.34 -12.11 9.23
N LEU A 12 33.59 -13.07 9.76
CA LEU A 12 32.15 -12.92 9.99
C LEU A 12 31.73 -13.83 11.16
N THR A 13 32.10 -13.42 12.37
CA THR A 13 31.44 -13.87 13.60
C THR A 13 30.67 -12.67 14.14
N GLY A 14 29.51 -12.41 13.57
CA GLY A 14 28.53 -11.48 14.12
C GLY A 14 27.53 -12.24 14.98
N LEU A 15 27.52 -11.98 16.27
CA LEU A 15 26.58 -12.48 17.27
C LEU A 15 25.14 -12.26 16.82
N VAL A 16 24.40 -13.36 16.64
CA VAL A 16 22.93 -13.31 16.63
C VAL A 16 22.48 -13.24 18.10
N VAL A 17 22.14 -12.03 18.56
CA VAL A 17 21.40 -11.87 19.82
C VAL A 17 19.92 -11.89 19.47
N VAL A 18 19.27 -12.99 19.76
CA VAL A 18 17.81 -13.08 19.82
C VAL A 18 17.37 -12.38 21.11
N GLY A 19 17.00 -11.11 20.98
CA GLY A 19 16.39 -10.31 22.03
C GLY A 19 14.92 -10.14 21.74
N VAL A 20 14.07 -10.81 22.48
CA VAL A 20 12.63 -10.55 22.54
C VAL A 20 12.43 -9.24 23.31
N GLY A 21 11.81 -8.26 22.63
CA GLY A 21 11.24 -7.06 23.26
C GLY A 21 12.22 -5.95 23.58
N VAL A 22 12.31 -4.98 22.68
CA VAL A 22 12.38 -3.52 22.97
C VAL A 22 12.23 -2.77 21.63
N GLY A 23 11.27 -1.86 21.58
CA GLY A 23 11.10 -0.66 20.79
C GLY A 23 11.55 -0.59 19.32
N GLY A 24 10.63 -0.12 18.45
CA GLY A 24 10.85 0.14 17.02
C GLY A 24 12.11 0.96 16.63
N ALA A 25 12.77 1.61 17.58
CA ALA A 25 14.02 2.36 17.35
C ALA A 25 15.24 1.48 17.04
N SER A 26 15.32 0.26 17.59
CA SER A 26 16.51 -0.59 17.39
C SER A 26 16.55 -1.26 16.00
N ARG A 27 15.37 -1.55 15.40
CA ARG A 27 15.29 -2.09 14.03
C ARG A 27 15.57 -1.04 12.96
N TYR A 28 15.20 0.21 13.23
CA TYR A 28 15.51 1.37 12.39
C TYR A 28 17.03 1.57 12.20
N TRP A 29 17.80 1.39 13.28
CA TRP A 29 19.26 1.57 13.25
C TRP A 29 20.00 0.46 12.50
N LEU A 30 19.55 -0.80 12.58
CA LEU A 30 20.24 -1.92 11.95
C LEU A 30 20.15 -1.91 10.42
N GLY A 31 19.00 -1.46 9.85
CA GLY A 31 18.88 -1.28 8.41
C GLY A 31 19.74 -0.14 7.85
N LYS A 32 19.85 0.98 8.57
CA LYS A 32 20.65 2.14 8.12
C LYS A 32 22.17 1.97 8.23
N MET A 33 22.67 1.14 9.13
CA MET A 33 24.14 1.00 9.35
C MET A 33 24.83 0.13 8.30
N ALA A 34 24.13 -0.80 7.64
CA ALA A 34 24.74 -1.68 6.65
C ALA A 34 24.99 -1.00 5.29
N ASP A 35 24.26 0.08 4.96
CA ASP A 35 24.23 0.68 3.62
C ASP A 35 24.97 2.03 3.53
N ALA A 36 25.48 2.58 4.62
CA ALA A 36 26.18 3.86 4.63
C ALA A 36 27.44 3.89 3.72
N GLU A 37 28.06 2.74 3.50
CA GLU A 37 29.23 2.63 2.63
C GLU A 37 28.88 2.66 1.12
N ALA A 38 27.62 2.33 0.73
CA ALA A 38 27.19 2.24 -0.67
C ALA A 38 26.46 3.49 -1.17
N GLY A 39 26.21 4.50 -0.35
CA GLY A 39 25.45 5.71 -0.73
C GLY A 39 23.95 5.47 -0.86
N HIS A 40 23.42 4.33 -0.38
CA HIS A 40 22.00 4.00 -0.29
C HIS A 40 21.53 4.07 1.17
N ASP A 41 20.26 4.49 1.38
CA ASP A 41 19.65 4.53 2.71
C ASP A 41 19.16 3.13 3.11
N TYR A 42 18.76 2.31 2.11
CA TYR A 42 18.25 0.96 2.28
C TYR A 42 18.71 0.02 1.17
N GLN A 43 18.82 -1.26 1.50
CA GLN A 43 18.91 -2.35 0.55
C GLN A 43 17.68 -3.26 0.73
N LEU A 44 16.89 -3.42 -0.32
CA LEU A 44 15.77 -4.34 -0.36
C LEU A 44 16.13 -5.54 -1.24
N ILE A 45 16.11 -6.73 -0.66
CA ILE A 45 16.32 -7.97 -1.38
C ILE A 45 14.99 -8.70 -1.47
N ALA A 46 14.46 -8.88 -2.68
CA ALA A 46 13.31 -9.75 -2.91
C ALA A 46 13.80 -11.18 -2.98
N ALA A 47 13.34 -12.04 -2.09
CA ALA A 47 13.75 -13.44 -2.03
C ALA A 47 12.64 -14.35 -1.46
N PRO A 48 12.66 -15.66 -1.73
CA PRO A 48 11.86 -16.63 -1.00
C PRO A 48 12.23 -16.60 0.50
N LEU A 49 11.22 -16.74 1.35
CA LEU A 49 11.33 -16.72 2.80
C LEU A 49 10.35 -17.70 3.44
N ASP A 50 10.86 -18.65 4.24
CA ASP A 50 10.00 -19.51 5.06
C ASP A 50 9.37 -18.68 6.20
N VAL A 51 8.04 -18.63 6.24
CA VAL A 51 7.26 -18.00 7.31
C VAL A 51 6.28 -18.99 7.91
N GLU A 52 5.92 -18.81 9.17
CA GLU A 52 4.88 -19.58 9.83
C GLU A 52 3.60 -18.74 9.89
N LEU A 53 2.74 -18.88 8.88
CA LEU A 53 1.43 -18.24 8.83
C LEU A 53 0.36 -19.08 9.56
N VAL A 54 0.45 -20.39 9.43
CA VAL A 54 -0.37 -21.37 10.11
C VAL A 54 0.50 -22.07 11.15
N PRO A 55 0.10 -22.14 12.43
CA PRO A 55 0.92 -22.73 13.49
C PRO A 55 1.43 -24.14 13.15
N GLY A 56 2.73 -24.34 13.27
CA GLY A 56 3.41 -25.61 12.96
C GLY A 56 3.65 -25.89 11.48
N HIS A 57 3.27 -24.99 10.58
CA HIS A 57 3.42 -25.17 9.13
C HIS A 57 4.24 -24.05 8.50
N LYS A 58 5.17 -24.42 7.63
CA LYS A 58 5.96 -23.47 6.85
C LYS A 58 5.24 -23.07 5.57
N THR A 59 5.24 -21.79 5.26
CA THR A 59 4.80 -21.23 3.99
C THR A 59 6.01 -20.58 3.31
N GLU A 60 6.34 -20.96 2.09
CA GLU A 60 7.38 -20.31 1.29
C GLU A 60 6.83 -19.01 0.70
N ALA A 61 6.85 -17.94 1.50
CA ALA A 61 6.50 -16.61 1.08
C ALA A 61 7.61 -15.98 0.21
N TRP A 62 7.30 -14.86 -0.45
CA TRP A 62 8.29 -13.97 -1.03
C TRP A 62 8.30 -12.66 -0.22
N ALA A 63 9.48 -12.17 0.09
CA ALA A 63 9.60 -11.00 0.96
C ALA A 63 10.66 -10.01 0.47
N PHE A 64 10.44 -8.75 0.79
CA PHE A 64 11.46 -7.71 0.72
C PHE A 64 12.20 -7.65 2.05
N GLY A 65 13.24 -8.49 2.20
CA GLY A 65 14.02 -8.58 3.43
C GLY A 65 13.59 -9.71 4.37
N PRO A 66 13.79 -9.58 5.68
CA PRO A 66 13.72 -10.69 6.63
C PRO A 66 12.32 -11.03 7.16
N SER A 67 11.27 -10.41 6.65
CA SER A 67 9.89 -10.59 7.09
C SER A 67 8.89 -10.41 5.95
N ALA A 68 7.70 -10.99 6.08
CA ALA A 68 6.57 -10.78 5.19
C ALA A 68 5.32 -10.41 6.03
N PRO A 69 4.78 -9.18 5.89
CA PRO A 69 5.23 -8.06 5.04
C PRO A 69 6.69 -7.67 5.26
N GLY A 70 7.30 -7.08 4.21
CA GLY A 70 8.70 -6.71 4.17
C GLY A 70 9.07 -5.57 5.14
N THR A 71 10.33 -5.17 5.09
CA THR A 71 10.93 -4.15 5.96
C THR A 71 10.16 -2.83 5.92
N GLU A 72 9.84 -2.26 7.09
CA GLU A 72 9.35 -0.88 7.17
C GLU A 72 10.48 0.10 6.83
N LEU A 73 10.27 0.90 5.79
CA LEU A 73 11.17 1.99 5.43
C LEU A 73 10.71 3.29 6.10
N ARG A 74 11.67 4.11 6.53
CA ARG A 74 11.41 5.44 7.12
C ARG A 74 12.32 6.49 6.52
N VAL A 75 11.72 7.63 6.18
CA VAL A 75 12.44 8.80 5.65
C VAL A 75 11.70 10.06 6.08
N ARG A 76 12.40 11.18 6.26
CA ARG A 76 11.76 12.44 6.61
C ARG A 76 11.29 13.17 5.35
N GLN A 77 10.13 13.82 5.42
CA GLN A 77 9.55 14.63 4.34
C GLN A 77 10.59 15.62 3.76
N GLY A 78 10.72 15.62 2.43
CA GLY A 78 11.63 16.46 1.67
C GLY A 78 13.06 15.93 1.58
N GLU A 79 13.40 14.84 2.25
CA GLU A 79 14.69 14.16 2.10
C GLU A 79 14.70 13.25 0.86
N TRP A 80 15.87 12.75 0.52
CA TRP A 80 16.04 11.75 -0.50
C TRP A 80 15.83 10.36 0.10
N LEU A 81 15.06 9.53 -0.58
CA LEU A 81 15.03 8.09 -0.38
C LEU A 81 15.89 7.41 -1.45
N ARG A 82 16.88 6.63 -1.03
CA ARG A 82 17.81 5.89 -1.90
C ARG A 82 17.72 4.42 -1.53
N VAL A 83 17.19 3.61 -2.45
CA VAL A 83 16.99 2.18 -2.20
C VAL A 83 17.66 1.39 -3.32
N ARG A 84 18.62 0.54 -2.96
CA ARG A 84 19.08 -0.52 -3.85
C ARG A 84 18.15 -1.71 -3.73
N PHE A 85 17.46 -2.01 -4.81
CA PHE A 85 16.63 -3.20 -4.94
C PHE A 85 17.41 -4.31 -5.65
N ILE A 86 17.43 -5.51 -5.07
CA ILE A 86 18.09 -6.70 -5.64
C ILE A 86 17.05 -7.80 -5.77
N ASN A 87 16.94 -8.39 -6.95
CA ASN A 87 16.01 -9.48 -7.22
C ASN A 87 16.69 -10.86 -7.10
N HIS A 88 16.42 -11.56 -6.01
CA HIS A 88 16.81 -12.96 -5.81
C HIS A 88 15.63 -13.94 -5.99
N LEU A 89 14.51 -13.49 -6.54
CA LEU A 89 13.39 -14.36 -6.90
C LEU A 89 13.71 -15.12 -8.21
N PRO A 90 12.99 -16.23 -8.48
CA PRO A 90 13.12 -16.95 -9.75
C PRO A 90 12.43 -16.28 -10.93
N VAL A 91 11.76 -15.14 -10.70
CA VAL A 91 10.97 -14.37 -11.67
C VAL A 91 11.42 -12.92 -11.73
N ALA A 92 11.12 -12.24 -12.84
CA ALA A 92 11.35 -10.80 -12.97
C ALA A 92 10.33 -10.04 -12.13
N THR A 93 10.74 -8.92 -11.51
CA THR A 93 9.87 -8.08 -10.68
C THR A 93 10.26 -6.61 -10.71
N THR A 94 9.49 -5.73 -10.07
CA THR A 94 9.78 -4.30 -9.90
C THR A 94 9.37 -3.86 -8.50
N ILE A 95 9.63 -2.60 -8.13
CA ILE A 95 9.01 -1.97 -6.95
C ILE A 95 8.30 -0.71 -7.40
N HIS A 96 6.97 -0.68 -7.21
CA HIS A 96 6.16 0.53 -7.25
C HIS A 96 6.04 1.13 -5.84
N TRP A 97 6.10 2.45 -5.76
CA TRP A 97 6.03 3.23 -4.51
C TRP A 97 4.65 3.87 -4.38
N HIS A 98 3.72 3.10 -3.88
CA HIS A 98 2.29 3.42 -3.88
C HIS A 98 1.98 4.73 -3.13
N GLY A 99 1.34 5.65 -3.83
CA GLY A 99 0.84 6.91 -3.31
C GLY A 99 1.85 8.07 -3.28
N ILE A 100 3.10 7.84 -3.68
CA ILE A 100 4.13 8.87 -3.67
C ILE A 100 4.13 9.65 -4.98
N ARG A 101 4.18 10.99 -4.90
CA ARG A 101 4.45 11.87 -6.02
C ARG A 101 5.96 11.90 -6.29
N LEU A 102 6.41 11.12 -7.26
CA LEU A 102 7.82 10.90 -7.59
C LEU A 102 8.06 11.10 -9.11
N PRO A 103 9.32 11.20 -9.58
CA PRO A 103 9.63 11.19 -11.00
C PRO A 103 9.21 9.86 -11.67
N LEU A 104 8.70 9.94 -12.91
CA LEU A 104 8.18 8.78 -13.65
C LEU A 104 9.15 7.60 -13.68
N GLU A 105 10.43 7.86 -13.92
CA GLU A 105 11.48 6.83 -14.01
C GLU A 105 11.70 6.04 -12.72
N MET A 106 11.08 6.47 -11.60
CA MET A 106 11.15 5.81 -10.29
C MET A 106 9.83 5.13 -9.90
N ASP A 107 8.79 5.18 -10.76
CA ASP A 107 7.45 4.65 -10.45
C ASP A 107 7.38 3.12 -10.37
N GLY A 108 8.32 2.42 -11.01
CA GLY A 108 8.42 0.95 -10.92
C GLY A 108 7.41 0.17 -11.75
N VAL A 109 6.73 0.80 -12.71
CA VAL A 109 5.80 0.12 -13.60
C VAL A 109 6.55 -0.47 -14.80
N PRO A 110 6.43 -1.79 -15.04
CA PRO A 110 7.15 -2.46 -16.11
C PRO A 110 6.74 -1.93 -17.49
N TYR A 111 7.74 -1.70 -18.35
CA TYR A 111 7.58 -1.20 -19.73
C TYR A 111 6.99 0.20 -19.87
N VAL A 112 6.68 0.89 -18.74
CA VAL A 112 6.24 2.28 -18.70
C VAL A 112 7.35 3.16 -18.13
N SER A 113 7.77 2.89 -16.90
CA SER A 113 8.81 3.67 -16.22
C SER A 113 10.19 2.98 -16.22
N GLN A 114 10.23 1.65 -16.34
CA GLN A 114 11.44 0.85 -16.34
C GLN A 114 11.21 -0.51 -16.98
N LEU A 115 12.29 -1.24 -17.25
CA LEU A 115 12.23 -2.68 -17.52
C LEU A 115 12.11 -3.46 -16.20
N PRO A 116 11.45 -4.63 -16.19
CA PRO A 116 11.50 -5.53 -15.04
C PRO A 116 12.94 -5.91 -14.67
N VAL A 117 13.24 -5.99 -13.39
CA VAL A 117 14.53 -6.44 -12.85
C VAL A 117 14.54 -7.96 -12.88
N LEU A 118 15.46 -8.54 -13.66
CA LEU A 118 15.57 -10.00 -13.83
C LEU A 118 16.19 -10.67 -12.59
N PRO A 119 16.03 -11.99 -12.44
CA PRO A 119 16.71 -12.76 -11.39
C PRO A 119 18.22 -12.50 -11.34
N GLY A 120 18.73 -12.10 -10.16
CA GLY A 120 20.13 -11.75 -9.94
C GLY A 120 20.52 -10.31 -10.31
N GLU A 121 19.61 -9.53 -10.90
CA GLU A 121 19.85 -8.12 -11.22
C GLU A 121 19.42 -7.20 -10.08
N PHE A 122 19.75 -5.92 -10.22
CA PHE A 122 19.36 -4.86 -9.29
C PHE A 122 18.86 -3.61 -10.01
N PHE A 123 18.15 -2.75 -9.26
CA PHE A 123 17.76 -1.41 -9.69
C PHE A 123 17.93 -0.42 -8.51
N ASP A 124 18.44 0.77 -8.78
CA ASP A 124 18.66 1.82 -7.78
C ASP A 124 17.55 2.89 -7.88
N TYR A 125 16.61 2.85 -6.94
CA TYR A 125 15.61 3.89 -6.78
C TYR A 125 16.19 5.07 -6.00
N LYS A 126 15.97 6.29 -6.53
CA LYS A 126 16.44 7.52 -5.88
C LYS A 126 15.50 8.67 -6.20
N PHE A 127 14.75 9.12 -5.20
CA PHE A 127 13.82 10.24 -5.37
C PHE A 127 13.64 11.01 -4.05
N ARG A 128 13.15 12.26 -4.15
CA ARG A 128 12.72 13.02 -2.99
C ARG A 128 11.30 12.65 -2.63
N VAL A 129 10.97 12.62 -1.33
CA VAL A 129 9.64 12.37 -0.81
C VAL A 129 8.98 13.69 -0.41
N PRO A 130 8.08 14.26 -1.23
CA PRO A 130 7.53 15.59 -0.97
C PRO A 130 6.51 15.62 0.15
N ASP A 131 5.80 14.52 0.37
CA ASP A 131 4.62 14.43 1.23
C ASP A 131 4.87 13.52 2.42
N ALA A 132 4.51 13.96 3.63
CA ALA A 132 4.53 13.13 4.83
C ALA A 132 3.29 12.23 4.89
N GLY A 133 3.41 11.07 5.54
CA GLY A 133 2.28 10.16 5.72
C GLY A 133 2.64 8.69 5.71
N SER A 134 1.61 7.87 5.49
CA SER A 134 1.73 6.41 5.38
C SER A 134 1.62 5.99 3.93
N TYR A 135 2.65 5.33 3.45
CA TYR A 135 2.79 4.81 2.10
C TYR A 135 3.20 3.35 2.18
N TRP A 136 3.34 2.71 1.03
CA TRP A 136 3.82 1.34 0.96
C TRP A 136 4.45 1.06 -0.40
N TYR A 137 5.08 -0.10 -0.53
CA TYR A 137 5.74 -0.49 -1.76
C TYR A 137 5.41 -1.95 -2.10
N HIS A 138 5.28 -2.23 -3.40
CA HIS A 138 4.89 -3.52 -3.92
C HIS A 138 5.29 -3.68 -5.39
N PRO A 139 5.35 -4.92 -5.94
CA PRO A 139 5.62 -5.14 -7.36
C PRO A 139 4.44 -4.74 -8.24
N HIS A 140 4.77 -4.47 -9.50
CA HIS A 140 3.78 -4.23 -10.55
C HIS A 140 3.93 -5.22 -11.74
N VAL A 141 4.56 -6.39 -11.50
CA VAL A 141 4.71 -7.53 -12.42
C VAL A 141 3.98 -8.71 -11.79
N ASN A 142 3.10 -9.41 -12.55
CA ASN A 142 2.35 -10.57 -12.05
C ASN A 142 1.82 -10.34 -10.62
N SER A 143 1.12 -9.22 -10.44
CA SER A 143 0.82 -8.65 -9.12
C SER A 143 -0.02 -9.58 -8.25
N SER A 144 -0.93 -10.38 -8.85
CA SER A 144 -1.75 -11.34 -8.08
C SER A 144 -0.90 -12.33 -7.31
N GLU A 145 0.12 -12.91 -7.95
CA GLU A 145 1.02 -13.86 -7.31
C GLU A 145 2.02 -13.16 -6.40
N GLU A 146 2.69 -12.11 -6.90
CA GLU A 146 3.79 -11.48 -6.16
C GLU A 146 3.32 -10.82 -4.86
N LEU A 147 2.23 -10.04 -4.91
CA LEU A 147 1.61 -9.52 -3.68
C LEU A 147 1.04 -10.66 -2.84
N GLY A 148 0.37 -11.64 -3.47
CA GLY A 148 -0.22 -12.79 -2.80
C GLY A 148 0.79 -13.58 -1.98
N ARG A 149 2.02 -13.74 -2.49
CA ARG A 149 3.14 -14.40 -1.80
C ARG A 149 3.78 -13.53 -0.72
N GLY A 150 3.51 -12.22 -0.66
CA GLY A 150 3.99 -11.37 0.44
C GLY A 150 4.94 -10.23 0.06
N LEU A 151 5.20 -9.98 -1.22
CA LEU A 151 6.06 -8.89 -1.69
C LEU A 151 5.35 -7.53 -1.50
N VAL A 152 5.21 -7.11 -0.27
CA VAL A 152 4.66 -5.83 0.14
C VAL A 152 5.41 -5.32 1.36
N GLY A 153 5.57 -4.01 1.51
CA GLY A 153 6.18 -3.44 2.70
C GLY A 153 5.73 -2.01 2.97
N PRO A 154 5.64 -1.58 4.24
CA PRO A 154 5.25 -0.23 4.61
C PRO A 154 6.38 0.77 4.39
N LEU A 155 6.03 1.98 3.97
CA LEU A 155 6.93 3.13 3.89
C LEU A 155 6.30 4.30 4.66
N ILE A 156 7.00 4.78 5.67
CA ILE A 156 6.57 5.91 6.48
C ILE A 156 7.42 7.12 6.14
N ILE A 157 6.77 8.18 5.70
CA ILE A 157 7.41 9.49 5.51
C ILE A 157 7.02 10.34 6.70
N GLU A 158 8.02 10.62 7.55
CA GLU A 158 7.85 11.36 8.78
C GLU A 158 7.69 12.86 8.48
N GLU A 159 6.81 13.52 9.22
CA GLU A 159 6.61 14.95 9.13
C GLU A 159 7.91 15.70 9.52
N ARG A 160 8.13 16.89 8.95
CA ARG A 160 9.29 17.74 9.28
C ARG A 160 9.22 18.27 10.69
N GLU A 161 8.01 18.64 11.11
CA GLU A 161 7.75 19.24 12.42
C GLU A 161 7.15 18.20 13.37
N PRO A 162 7.36 18.36 14.69
CA PRO A 162 6.76 17.48 15.68
C PRO A 162 5.22 17.47 15.56
N THR A 163 4.62 16.30 15.57
CA THR A 163 3.17 16.11 15.41
C THR A 163 2.41 16.05 16.76
N GLY A 164 3.13 16.05 17.88
CA GLY A 164 2.54 15.88 19.21
C GLY A 164 2.24 14.43 19.59
N PHE A 165 2.44 13.46 18.69
CA PHE A 165 2.36 12.04 19.01
C PHE A 165 3.68 11.56 19.64
N GLN A 166 3.61 11.00 20.86
CA GLN A 166 4.77 10.39 21.52
C GLN A 166 4.90 8.90 21.18
N TYR A 167 3.78 8.25 20.83
CA TYR A 167 3.70 6.82 20.57
C TYR A 167 3.11 6.56 19.21
N GLU A 168 3.70 5.61 18.49
CA GLU A 168 3.26 5.22 17.14
C GLU A 168 3.31 3.70 16.95
N ARG A 169 2.38 3.17 16.17
CA ARG A 169 2.35 1.78 15.70
C ARG A 169 1.99 1.75 14.23
N THR A 170 2.74 0.97 13.45
CA THR A 170 2.41 0.69 12.05
C THR A 170 1.84 -0.72 11.94
N LEU A 171 0.64 -0.85 11.38
CA LEU A 171 -0.08 -2.12 11.25
C LEU A 171 -0.38 -2.38 9.77
N SER A 172 0.36 -3.32 9.20
CA SER A 172 0.16 -3.84 7.85
C SER A 172 -0.88 -4.95 7.88
N LEU A 173 -2.06 -4.69 7.30
CA LEU A 173 -3.13 -5.67 7.16
C LEU A 173 -2.96 -6.42 5.86
N LYS A 174 -2.94 -7.74 5.92
CA LYS A 174 -2.84 -8.60 4.75
C LYS A 174 -3.59 -9.91 4.96
N SER A 175 -4.35 -10.34 3.96
CA SER A 175 -4.86 -11.71 3.88
C SER A 175 -3.97 -12.58 2.99
N TRP A 176 -3.83 -13.83 3.35
CA TRP A 176 -2.97 -14.80 2.69
C TRP A 176 -3.80 -15.87 2.00
N HIS A 177 -3.41 -16.21 0.77
CA HIS A 177 -4.04 -17.25 -0.04
C HIS A 177 -3.44 -18.62 0.33
N VAL A 178 -3.68 -19.04 1.55
CA VAL A 178 -3.16 -20.31 2.07
C VAL A 178 -4.30 -21.21 2.54
N ASP A 179 -4.06 -22.53 2.48
CA ASP A 179 -4.92 -23.54 3.07
C ASP A 179 -4.61 -23.76 4.55
N GLU A 180 -5.18 -24.80 5.12
CA GLU A 180 -5.10 -25.15 6.55
C GLU A 180 -3.70 -25.65 6.96
N VAL A 181 -2.87 -26.05 6.01
CA VAL A 181 -1.49 -26.50 6.23
C VAL A 181 -0.45 -25.47 5.73
N GLY A 182 -0.89 -24.25 5.42
CA GLY A 182 -0.02 -23.16 5.02
C GLY A 182 0.47 -23.22 3.57
N ALA A 183 -0.05 -24.15 2.75
CA ALA A 183 0.27 -24.19 1.34
C ALA A 183 -0.53 -23.13 0.55
N PHE A 184 0.10 -22.50 -0.43
CA PHE A 184 -0.59 -21.51 -1.26
C PHE A 184 -1.69 -22.15 -2.12
N VAL A 185 -2.84 -21.49 -2.14
CA VAL A 185 -3.96 -21.76 -3.06
C VAL A 185 -3.96 -20.69 -4.18
N PRO A 186 -4.72 -20.85 -5.26
CA PRO A 186 -4.71 -19.89 -6.37
C PRO A 186 -4.92 -18.44 -5.92
N PHE A 187 -4.07 -17.54 -6.38
CA PHE A 187 -4.11 -16.10 -6.07
C PHE A 187 -5.19 -15.37 -6.87
N SER A 188 -5.57 -15.89 -8.04
CA SER A 188 -6.65 -15.39 -8.85
C SER A 188 -7.49 -16.55 -9.38
N ILE A 189 -8.80 -16.49 -9.11
CA ILE A 189 -9.79 -17.46 -9.58
C ILE A 189 -10.72 -16.73 -10.54
N PRO A 190 -10.85 -17.14 -11.82
CA PRO A 190 -11.57 -16.39 -12.84
C PRO A 190 -13.00 -16.01 -12.44
N ARG A 191 -13.71 -16.91 -11.75
CA ARG A 191 -15.06 -16.66 -11.24
C ARG A 191 -15.08 -15.55 -10.18
N GLU A 192 -14.11 -15.50 -9.31
CA GLU A 192 -14.00 -14.49 -8.24
C GLU A 192 -13.44 -13.19 -8.81
N ALA A 193 -12.46 -13.25 -9.71
CA ALA A 193 -11.91 -12.11 -10.44
C ALA A 193 -13.01 -11.35 -11.23
N ALA A 194 -14.01 -12.06 -11.75
CA ALA A 194 -15.18 -11.45 -12.40
C ALA A 194 -16.19 -10.84 -11.41
N ARG A 195 -15.90 -10.83 -10.10
CA ARG A 195 -16.82 -10.37 -9.03
C ARG A 195 -16.12 -9.41 -8.09
N GLY A 196 -15.91 -9.79 -6.84
CA GLY A 196 -15.25 -8.99 -5.81
C GLY A 196 -13.74 -9.21 -5.71
N GLY A 197 -13.20 -10.09 -6.56
CA GLY A 197 -11.81 -10.55 -6.51
C GLY A 197 -11.61 -11.77 -5.61
N THR A 198 -10.45 -12.42 -5.73
CA THR A 198 -10.05 -13.61 -4.98
C THR A 198 -9.46 -13.21 -3.63
N ALA A 199 -10.20 -13.38 -2.55
CA ALA A 199 -9.75 -13.02 -1.22
C ALA A 199 -8.86 -14.11 -0.60
N GLY A 200 -7.84 -13.69 0.14
CA GLY A 200 -7.08 -14.58 1.01
C GLY A 200 -7.94 -15.11 2.17
N ARG A 201 -7.56 -16.26 2.72
CA ARG A 201 -8.33 -16.96 3.77
C ARG A 201 -7.87 -16.64 5.19
N LEU A 202 -6.60 -16.28 5.36
CA LEU A 202 -5.98 -15.99 6.65
C LEU A 202 -5.55 -14.53 6.72
N SER A 203 -6.20 -13.73 7.57
CA SER A 203 -5.80 -12.33 7.78
C SER A 203 -4.75 -12.21 8.88
N THR A 204 -3.75 -11.35 8.65
CA THR A 204 -2.67 -11.06 9.59
C THR A 204 -2.49 -9.55 9.79
N ILE A 205 -1.92 -9.19 10.92
CA ILE A 205 -1.37 -7.88 11.21
C ILE A 205 0.14 -8.04 11.32
N ASN A 206 0.91 -7.36 10.48
CA ASN A 206 2.38 -7.47 10.43
C ASN A 206 2.86 -8.95 10.30
N GLY A 207 2.14 -9.77 9.51
CA GLY A 207 2.44 -11.18 9.31
C GLY A 207 1.96 -12.12 10.43
N VAL A 208 1.37 -11.61 11.50
CA VAL A 208 0.92 -12.39 12.65
C VAL A 208 -0.60 -12.50 12.69
N SER A 209 -1.14 -13.73 12.73
CA SER A 209 -2.57 -13.98 12.94
C SER A 209 -2.96 -13.66 14.38
N GLN A 210 -4.13 -13.04 14.59
CA GLN A 210 -4.63 -12.63 15.91
C GLN A 210 -3.59 -11.84 16.73
N ALA A 211 -2.83 -10.94 16.10
CA ALA A 211 -1.76 -10.19 16.71
C ALA A 211 -2.22 -9.40 17.95
N VAL A 212 -1.35 -9.33 18.94
CA VAL A 212 -1.51 -8.44 20.10
C VAL A 212 -0.57 -7.25 19.93
N VAL A 213 -1.14 -6.04 19.92
CA VAL A 213 -0.42 -4.78 19.76
C VAL A 213 -0.49 -4.02 21.09
N GLU A 214 0.65 -3.76 21.70
CA GLU A 214 0.70 -3.05 22.98
C GLU A 214 0.58 -1.54 22.78
N LEU A 215 -0.32 -0.92 23.58
CA LEU A 215 -0.49 0.51 23.68
C LEU A 215 -0.19 0.97 25.12
N PRO A 216 0.55 2.06 25.35
CA PRO A 216 0.79 2.57 26.69
C PRO A 216 -0.50 3.15 27.30
N ALA A 217 -0.87 2.71 28.49
CA ALA A 217 -2.11 3.03 29.18
C ALA A 217 -2.34 4.54 29.33
N GLY A 218 -3.54 5.01 29.01
CA GLY A 218 -3.93 6.40 29.11
C GLY A 218 -3.30 7.35 28.09
N GLN A 219 -2.42 6.83 27.22
CA GLN A 219 -1.74 7.61 26.19
C GLN A 219 -2.55 7.63 24.89
N ILE A 220 -2.36 8.69 24.09
CA ILE A 220 -2.86 8.74 22.72
C ILE A 220 -1.76 8.23 21.82
N THR A 221 -2.02 7.07 21.20
CA THR A 221 -1.09 6.42 20.27
C THR A 221 -1.53 6.66 18.84
N ARG A 222 -0.60 7.08 17.98
CA ARG A 222 -0.77 7.11 16.54
C ARG A 222 -0.73 5.68 16.00
N VAL A 223 -1.80 5.25 15.34
CA VAL A 223 -1.88 3.93 14.72
C VAL A 223 -2.07 4.11 13.23
N ARG A 224 -1.08 3.70 12.45
CA ARG A 224 -1.10 3.70 10.99
C ARG A 224 -1.59 2.33 10.54
N LEU A 225 -2.79 2.27 9.97
CA LEU A 225 -3.34 1.05 9.37
C LEU A 225 -3.14 1.11 7.85
N LEU A 226 -2.42 0.15 7.29
CA LEU A 226 -2.17 0.03 5.86
C LEU A 226 -2.83 -1.25 5.35
N ASN A 227 -3.69 -1.13 4.36
CA ASN A 227 -4.26 -2.29 3.69
C ASN A 227 -3.35 -2.71 2.52
N LEU A 228 -2.50 -3.69 2.76
CA LEU A 228 -1.54 -4.26 1.80
C LEU A 228 -2.10 -5.53 1.12
N ASP A 229 -3.41 -5.63 1.04
CA ASP A 229 -4.09 -6.81 0.51
C ASP A 229 -4.25 -6.75 -1.01
N ASN A 230 -4.33 -7.91 -1.63
CA ASN A 230 -4.64 -8.03 -3.06
C ASN A 230 -6.08 -7.60 -3.36
N THR A 231 -7.01 -7.89 -2.44
CA THR A 231 -8.45 -7.92 -2.77
C THR A 231 -9.33 -7.42 -1.64
N LEU A 232 -8.98 -7.74 -0.38
CA LEU A 232 -9.91 -7.62 0.74
C LEU A 232 -10.09 -6.16 1.18
N THR A 233 -11.32 -5.66 1.12
CA THR A 233 -11.71 -4.43 1.80
C THR A 233 -11.99 -4.74 3.27
N TYR A 234 -11.22 -4.16 4.19
CA TYR A 234 -11.43 -4.30 5.63
C TYR A 234 -12.48 -3.31 6.13
N ARG A 235 -13.45 -3.79 6.88
CA ARG A 235 -14.42 -2.98 7.61
C ARG A 235 -13.90 -2.76 9.02
N ILE A 236 -13.03 -1.75 9.17
CA ILE A 236 -12.30 -1.46 10.41
C ILE A 236 -13.26 -0.93 11.46
N ASN A 237 -13.35 -1.63 12.57
CA ASN A 237 -14.02 -1.14 13.78
C ASN A 237 -13.26 -1.59 15.03
N ILE A 238 -13.37 -0.79 16.10
CA ILE A 238 -12.74 -1.00 17.39
C ILE A 238 -13.80 -0.66 18.45
N PRO A 239 -14.63 -1.62 18.86
CA PRO A 239 -15.72 -1.36 19.81
C PRO A 239 -15.22 -0.78 21.12
N GLY A 240 -15.88 0.26 21.61
CA GLY A 240 -15.57 0.91 22.89
C GLY A 240 -14.36 1.85 22.86
N VAL A 241 -13.72 2.04 21.70
CA VAL A 241 -12.54 2.92 21.59
C VAL A 241 -12.94 4.40 21.53
N GLU A 242 -12.11 5.24 22.11
CA GLU A 242 -12.04 6.66 21.83
C GLU A 242 -10.93 6.87 20.79
N ALA A 243 -11.32 7.05 19.51
CA ALA A 243 -10.38 7.16 18.39
C ALA A 243 -10.82 8.21 17.38
N GLN A 244 -9.84 8.88 16.78
CA GLN A 244 -10.03 9.87 15.72
C GLN A 244 -9.17 9.53 14.49
N ILE A 245 -9.67 9.87 13.29
CA ILE A 245 -8.94 9.77 12.02
C ILE A 245 -8.20 11.10 11.82
N TYR A 246 -6.91 11.04 11.58
CA TYR A 246 -6.01 12.18 11.37
C TYR A 246 -5.50 12.32 9.94
N ALA A 247 -5.46 11.20 9.19
CA ALA A 247 -5.08 11.23 7.79
C ALA A 247 -5.74 10.09 7.01
N LEU A 248 -5.99 10.34 5.73
CA LEU A 248 -6.44 9.37 4.75
C LEU A 248 -5.34 9.22 3.70
N ASP A 249 -4.95 7.98 3.45
CA ASP A 249 -3.76 7.64 2.68
C ASP A 249 -2.54 8.40 3.24
N GLY A 250 -1.79 9.15 2.48
CA GLY A 250 -0.72 9.99 3.00
C GLY A 250 -1.18 11.36 3.51
N ASN A 251 -2.47 11.74 3.38
CA ASN A 251 -2.88 13.13 3.47
C ASN A 251 -3.63 13.45 4.76
N PRO A 252 -3.18 14.47 5.52
CA PRO A 252 -3.86 14.96 6.72
C PRO A 252 -5.28 15.45 6.43
N ILE A 253 -6.16 15.24 7.41
CA ILE A 253 -7.51 15.80 7.45
C ILE A 253 -7.76 16.47 8.80
N GLU A 254 -8.81 17.30 8.89
CA GLU A 254 -9.31 17.72 10.20
C GLU A 254 -9.69 16.48 11.01
N PRO A 255 -9.18 16.31 12.24
CA PRO A 255 -9.44 15.14 13.07
C PRO A 255 -10.93 14.91 13.29
N ARG A 256 -11.37 13.69 13.02
CA ARG A 256 -12.79 13.32 13.18
C ARG A 256 -12.92 11.93 13.79
N PRO A 257 -13.99 11.65 14.56
CA PRO A 257 -14.22 10.32 15.13
C PRO A 257 -14.15 9.20 14.08
N LEU A 258 -13.58 8.05 14.46
CA LEU A 258 -13.58 6.85 13.62
C LEU A 258 -14.99 6.39 13.24
N GLY A 259 -15.98 6.67 14.09
CA GLY A 259 -17.35 6.21 13.92
C GLY A 259 -17.51 4.72 14.23
N LYS A 260 -18.59 4.12 13.70
CA LYS A 260 -18.89 2.69 13.94
C LYS A 260 -17.98 1.78 13.15
N GLU A 261 -17.66 2.15 11.93
CA GLU A 261 -16.77 1.40 11.06
C GLU A 261 -16.21 2.29 9.94
N TYR A 262 -15.01 1.95 9.46
CA TYR A 262 -14.36 2.58 8.31
C TYR A 262 -14.02 1.52 7.26
N TRP A 263 -14.36 1.77 6.00
CA TRP A 263 -14.10 0.86 4.89
C TRP A 263 -12.73 1.18 4.28
N LEU A 264 -11.77 0.30 4.52
CA LEU A 264 -10.38 0.42 4.09
C LEU A 264 -10.14 -0.54 2.93
N GLY A 265 -10.22 -0.05 1.70
CA GLY A 265 -9.98 -0.85 0.47
C GLY A 265 -8.51 -1.22 0.28
N PRO A 266 -8.22 -2.19 -0.58
CA PRO A 266 -6.84 -2.50 -0.98
C PRO A 266 -6.11 -1.25 -1.46
N GLY A 267 -4.85 -1.10 -1.05
CA GLY A 267 -4.02 0.07 -1.34
C GLY A 267 -4.24 1.27 -0.44
N MET A 268 -5.38 1.37 0.24
CA MET A 268 -5.71 2.50 1.12
C MET A 268 -5.00 2.42 2.48
N ARG A 269 -4.77 3.59 3.09
CA ARG A 269 -4.18 3.73 4.42
C ARG A 269 -4.98 4.75 5.24
N ILE A 270 -4.99 4.54 6.56
CA ILE A 270 -5.66 5.46 7.49
C ILE A 270 -4.77 5.66 8.72
N CYS A 271 -4.66 6.90 9.16
CA CYS A 271 -3.97 7.26 10.38
C CYS A 271 -4.99 7.53 11.47
N LEU A 272 -4.96 6.73 12.53
CA LEU A 272 -5.78 6.89 13.72
C LEU A 272 -4.97 7.46 14.88
N ALA A 273 -5.60 8.28 15.70
CA ALA A 273 -5.20 8.50 17.09
C ALA A 273 -6.12 7.68 17.97
N ILE A 274 -5.56 6.80 18.78
CA ILE A 274 -6.29 5.91 19.69
C ILE A 274 -5.90 6.25 21.11
N LYS A 275 -6.87 6.56 21.97
CA LYS A 275 -6.66 6.69 23.41
C LYS A 275 -6.69 5.30 24.04
N ALA A 276 -5.54 4.87 24.54
CA ALA A 276 -5.42 3.57 25.19
C ALA A 276 -6.24 3.53 26.49
N PRO A 277 -6.99 2.45 26.76
CA PRO A 277 -7.73 2.29 28.01
C PRO A 277 -6.77 2.11 29.20
N PRO A 278 -7.29 1.98 30.43
CA PRO A 278 -6.48 1.63 31.61
C PRO A 278 -5.63 0.38 31.40
N ALA A 279 -4.51 0.29 32.11
CA ALA A 279 -3.58 -0.84 32.02
C ALA A 279 -4.30 -2.18 32.32
N GLY A 280 -4.01 -3.18 31.51
CA GLY A 280 -4.61 -4.52 31.57
C GLY A 280 -5.89 -4.68 30.78
N GLU A 281 -6.50 -3.60 30.30
CA GLU A 281 -7.65 -3.68 29.41
C GLU A 281 -7.26 -3.92 27.95
N GLU A 282 -8.19 -4.48 27.19
CA GLU A 282 -7.98 -4.83 25.77
C GLU A 282 -9.10 -4.25 24.89
N LEU A 283 -8.73 -3.83 23.67
CA LEU A 283 -9.66 -3.43 22.62
C LEU A 283 -9.50 -4.38 21.43
N SER A 284 -10.60 -4.83 20.83
CA SER A 284 -10.56 -5.67 19.62
C SER A 284 -10.47 -4.80 18.37
N LEU A 285 -9.42 -4.97 17.57
CA LEU A 285 -9.39 -4.50 16.17
C LEU A 285 -10.11 -5.54 15.31
N ARG A 286 -11.11 -5.12 14.55
CA ARG A 286 -12.00 -6.03 13.83
C ARG A 286 -12.15 -5.67 12.36
N ASN A 287 -12.46 -6.69 11.54
CA ASN A 287 -13.03 -6.58 10.20
C ASN A 287 -14.51 -6.96 10.28
N GLY A 288 -15.39 -5.96 10.39
CA GLY A 288 -16.81 -6.21 10.67
C GLY A 288 -16.98 -7.08 11.93
N PRO A 289 -17.57 -8.28 11.84
CA PRO A 289 -17.74 -9.16 13.00
C PRO A 289 -16.47 -9.93 13.39
N VAL A 290 -15.47 -10.03 12.49
CA VAL A 290 -14.28 -10.88 12.68
C VAL A 290 -13.18 -10.10 13.40
N ARG A 291 -12.61 -10.66 14.46
CA ARG A 291 -11.44 -10.09 15.14
C ARG A 291 -10.19 -10.32 14.30
N LEU A 292 -9.46 -9.24 13.99
CA LEU A 292 -8.15 -9.27 13.33
C LEU A 292 -7.01 -9.37 14.34
N GLY A 293 -7.15 -8.66 15.46
CA GLY A 293 -6.14 -8.58 16.51
C GLY A 293 -6.66 -7.85 17.74
N THR A 294 -5.76 -7.64 18.68
CA THR A 294 -6.07 -7.03 19.99
C THR A 294 -5.09 -5.90 20.27
N PHE A 295 -5.59 -4.76 20.67
CA PHE A 295 -4.79 -3.75 21.37
C PHE A 295 -4.83 -4.04 22.86
N ARG A 296 -3.67 -4.29 23.46
CA ARG A 296 -3.51 -4.50 24.90
C ARG A 296 -2.91 -3.27 25.53
N SER A 297 -3.57 -2.71 26.53
CA SER A 297 -3.05 -1.57 27.27
C SER A 297 -2.05 -2.03 28.32
N VAL A 298 -0.83 -1.51 28.23
CA VAL A 298 0.26 -1.83 29.16
C VAL A 298 0.58 -0.64 30.04
N ALA A 299 0.92 -0.90 31.32
CA ALA A 299 1.28 0.15 32.26
C ALA A 299 2.48 0.98 31.73
N ASN A 300 2.42 2.29 31.97
CA ASN A 300 3.50 3.22 31.73
C ASN A 300 3.49 4.29 32.82
N ASN A 301 4.59 5.03 32.97
CA ASN A 301 4.76 6.06 34.01
C ASN A 301 4.62 7.48 33.45
N ASP A 302 4.31 7.64 32.16
CA ASP A 302 4.19 8.95 31.55
C ASP A 302 2.87 9.61 31.90
N ALA A 303 2.87 10.93 32.01
CA ALA A 303 1.64 11.68 32.20
C ALA A 303 0.71 11.47 30.98
N PRO A 304 -0.63 11.37 31.19
CA PRO A 304 -1.57 11.21 30.09
C PRO A 304 -1.42 12.31 29.03
N THR A 305 -1.42 11.93 27.76
CA THR A 305 -1.31 12.87 26.66
C THR A 305 -2.67 13.46 26.29
N SER A 306 -2.68 14.71 25.83
CA SER A 306 -3.85 15.32 25.18
C SER A 306 -3.92 14.95 23.68
N TRP A 307 -5.09 15.14 23.08
CA TRP A 307 -5.26 14.97 21.64
C TRP A 307 -4.31 15.91 20.90
N PRO A 308 -3.46 15.38 20.00
CA PRO A 308 -2.55 16.21 19.20
C PRO A 308 -3.32 17.18 18.28
N PRO A 309 -2.69 18.26 17.83
CA PRO A 309 -3.28 19.12 16.81
C PRO A 309 -3.42 18.40 15.46
N THR A 310 -4.12 19.01 14.51
CA THR A 310 -4.14 18.58 13.12
C THR A 310 -2.72 18.43 12.57
N LEU A 311 -2.47 17.37 11.82
CA LEU A 311 -1.16 17.15 11.20
C LEU A 311 -0.87 18.25 10.15
N PRO A 312 0.42 18.60 9.93
CA PRO A 312 0.81 19.55 8.89
C PRO A 312 0.33 19.10 7.51
N ALA A 313 -0.24 20.01 6.72
CA ALA A 313 -0.68 19.72 5.37
C ALA A 313 0.48 19.40 4.43
N ASN A 314 0.27 18.47 3.50
CA ASN A 314 1.21 18.21 2.43
C ASN A 314 1.18 19.32 1.35
N PRO A 315 2.29 19.61 0.67
CA PRO A 315 2.39 20.66 -0.34
C PRO A 315 1.78 20.22 -1.67
N ILE A 316 0.50 19.85 -1.66
CA ILE A 316 -0.26 19.47 -2.85
C ILE A 316 -1.00 20.69 -3.37
N ALA A 317 -0.90 20.94 -4.67
CA ALA A 317 -1.56 22.08 -5.30
C ALA A 317 -3.10 21.92 -5.24
N GLU A 318 -3.79 22.97 -4.78
CA GLU A 318 -5.26 23.02 -4.79
C GLU A 318 -5.78 23.14 -6.22
N PRO A 319 -6.70 22.27 -6.67
CA PRO A 319 -7.30 22.37 -7.99
C PRO A 319 -8.28 23.56 -8.06
N ASP A 320 -8.16 24.36 -9.12
CA ASP A 320 -9.15 25.38 -9.46
C ASP A 320 -10.39 24.72 -10.07
N LEU A 321 -11.45 24.59 -9.27
CA LEU A 321 -12.67 23.89 -9.66
C LEU A 321 -13.52 24.69 -10.66
N GLU A 322 -13.33 26.02 -10.78
CA GLU A 322 -14.10 26.86 -11.70
C GLU A 322 -13.59 26.72 -13.14
N SER A 323 -12.27 26.64 -13.32
CA SER A 323 -11.63 26.49 -14.63
C SER A 323 -11.31 25.04 -15.01
N ALA A 324 -11.56 24.07 -14.11
CA ALA A 324 -11.20 22.67 -14.32
C ALA A 324 -11.95 22.02 -15.48
N GLU A 325 -11.20 21.39 -16.38
CA GLU A 325 -11.76 20.53 -17.43
C GLU A 325 -12.34 19.25 -16.85
N LYS A 326 -13.51 18.81 -17.34
CA LYS A 326 -14.17 17.60 -16.86
C LYS A 326 -13.89 16.42 -17.78
N LEU A 327 -13.45 15.31 -17.20
CA LEU A 327 -13.21 14.05 -17.87
C LEU A 327 -14.06 12.94 -17.24
N ASN A 328 -14.65 12.08 -18.08
CA ASN A 328 -15.52 11.01 -17.61
C ASN A 328 -14.80 9.67 -17.65
N PHE A 329 -14.88 8.92 -16.55
CA PHE A 329 -14.34 7.57 -16.43
C PHE A 329 -15.43 6.61 -15.95
N ASN A 330 -15.89 5.74 -16.84
CA ASN A 330 -16.84 4.68 -16.55
C ASN A 330 -16.06 3.40 -16.25
N PHE A 331 -16.33 2.80 -15.10
CA PHE A 331 -15.77 1.51 -14.69
C PHE A 331 -16.83 0.45 -14.97
N GLU A 332 -16.52 -0.50 -15.82
CA GLU A 332 -17.51 -1.39 -16.44
C GLU A 332 -17.08 -2.84 -16.32
N TRP A 333 -18.09 -3.70 -16.23
CA TRP A 333 -17.93 -5.14 -16.29
C TRP A 333 -18.35 -5.63 -17.69
N VAL A 334 -17.47 -6.37 -18.36
CA VAL A 334 -17.74 -6.82 -19.75
C VAL A 334 -18.80 -7.91 -19.84
N GLY A 335 -19.19 -8.51 -18.71
CA GLY A 335 -20.23 -9.53 -18.63
C GLY A 335 -19.73 -10.91 -19.02
N SER A 336 -20.48 -11.91 -18.51
CA SER A 336 -20.43 -13.35 -18.69
C SER A 336 -19.16 -14.08 -19.18
N VAL A 337 -19.00 -14.87 -18.57
CA VAL A 337 -18.50 -16.13 -18.16
C VAL A 337 -18.41 -17.26 -19.20
N SER A 338 -18.42 -17.00 -20.42
CA SER A 338 -17.68 -17.88 -21.32
C SER A 338 -16.26 -17.36 -21.39
N VAL A 339 -15.52 -17.61 -20.30
CA VAL A 339 -14.08 -17.43 -20.24
C VAL A 339 -13.49 -18.51 -21.16
N ASN A 340 -13.57 -18.29 -22.46
CA ASN A 340 -12.64 -18.94 -23.38
C ASN A 340 -11.28 -18.35 -23.02
N VAL A 341 -10.52 -19.09 -22.23
CA VAL A 341 -9.09 -18.85 -22.02
C VAL A 341 -8.42 -19.22 -23.35
N ASP A 342 -8.66 -18.38 -24.37
CA ASP A 342 -8.02 -18.56 -25.64
C ASP A 342 -6.54 -18.16 -25.52
N ASN A 343 -5.68 -19.13 -25.79
CA ASN A 343 -4.24 -18.94 -25.98
C ASN A 343 -3.42 -18.47 -24.78
N GLY A 344 -3.81 -18.80 -23.53
CA GLY A 344 -3.00 -18.46 -22.35
C GLY A 344 -3.03 -16.99 -21.92
N LYS A 345 -3.92 -16.18 -22.52
CA LYS A 345 -4.14 -14.79 -22.09
C LYS A 345 -5.11 -14.73 -20.93
N PRO A 346 -4.90 -13.84 -19.94
CA PRO A 346 -5.89 -13.57 -18.90
C PRO A 346 -7.21 -13.11 -19.54
N PRO A 347 -8.37 -13.49 -18.98
CA PRO A 347 -9.66 -13.04 -19.49
C PRO A 347 -9.80 -11.54 -19.30
N SER A 348 -10.34 -10.84 -20.30
CA SER A 348 -10.72 -9.42 -20.19
C SER A 348 -12.10 -9.35 -19.55
N LEU A 349 -12.16 -9.08 -18.24
CA LEU A 349 -13.39 -9.06 -17.45
C LEU A 349 -13.90 -7.65 -17.17
N TRP A 350 -13.00 -6.69 -17.16
CA TRP A 350 -13.24 -5.31 -16.74
C TRP A 350 -12.69 -4.31 -17.76
N GLN A 351 -13.24 -3.10 -17.75
CA GLN A 351 -12.80 -2.05 -18.67
C GLN A 351 -13.05 -0.65 -18.10
N ILE A 352 -12.29 0.33 -18.60
CA ILE A 352 -12.52 1.76 -18.36
C ILE A 352 -12.89 2.40 -19.68
N ASN A 353 -14.07 3.06 -19.75
CA ASN A 353 -14.60 3.68 -20.98
C ASN A 353 -14.59 2.72 -22.19
N GLY A 354 -15.06 1.48 -22.00
CA GLY A 354 -15.12 0.48 -23.06
C GLY A 354 -13.77 -0.08 -23.51
N LYS A 355 -12.67 0.21 -22.80
CA LYS A 355 -11.33 -0.30 -23.10
C LYS A 355 -10.80 -1.13 -21.92
N ALA A 356 -10.42 -2.36 -22.21
CA ALA A 356 -9.73 -3.21 -21.25
C ALA A 356 -8.22 -3.10 -21.47
N TRP A 357 -7.48 -3.09 -20.39
CA TRP A 357 -6.01 -3.19 -20.44
C TRP A 357 -5.61 -4.65 -20.69
N ASP A 358 -4.72 -4.86 -21.66
CA ASP A 358 -4.09 -6.17 -21.91
C ASP A 358 -2.71 -6.18 -21.27
N ILE A 359 -2.54 -6.87 -20.16
CA ILE A 359 -1.25 -6.96 -19.45
C ILE A 359 -0.16 -7.65 -20.27
N THR A 360 -0.52 -8.34 -21.37
CA THR A 360 0.44 -8.98 -22.29
C THR A 360 0.91 -8.03 -23.40
N ASP A 361 0.19 -6.92 -23.62
CA ASP A 361 0.55 -5.89 -24.59
C ASP A 361 1.41 -4.80 -23.94
N LYS A 362 2.71 -4.86 -24.15
CA LYS A 362 3.68 -3.90 -23.61
C LYS A 362 3.53 -2.48 -24.14
N THR A 363 2.68 -2.26 -25.13
CA THR A 363 2.40 -0.95 -25.76
C THR A 363 1.07 -0.35 -25.32
N CYS A 364 0.36 -0.96 -24.37
CA CYS A 364 -0.90 -0.39 -23.87
C CYS A 364 -0.74 1.03 -23.34
N ALA A 365 0.38 1.35 -22.69
CA ALA A 365 0.67 2.67 -22.16
C ALA A 365 0.87 3.76 -23.25
N ASP A 366 1.21 3.36 -24.47
CA ASP A 366 1.35 4.29 -25.61
C ASP A 366 -0.01 4.84 -26.11
N ARG A 367 -1.10 4.32 -25.55
CA ARG A 367 -2.48 4.69 -25.89
C ARG A 367 -3.23 5.19 -24.66
N PRO A 368 -2.84 6.33 -24.09
CA PRO A 368 -3.47 6.86 -22.86
C PRO A 368 -4.96 7.09 -23.09
N ILE A 369 -5.76 6.88 -22.02
CA ILE A 369 -7.20 7.12 -22.05
C ILE A 369 -7.54 8.63 -21.98
N ALA A 370 -6.60 9.42 -21.45
CA ALA A 370 -6.65 10.87 -21.38
C ALA A 370 -5.24 11.47 -21.41
N THR A 371 -5.11 12.65 -22.05
CA THR A 371 -3.89 13.48 -22.04
C THR A 371 -4.20 14.79 -21.34
N LEU A 372 -3.47 15.09 -20.28
CA LEU A 372 -3.63 16.26 -19.43
C LEU A 372 -2.51 17.27 -19.74
N LYS A 373 -2.83 18.56 -19.67
CA LYS A 373 -1.83 19.62 -19.79
C LYS A 373 -1.24 19.96 -18.44
N LYS A 374 0.08 19.95 -18.33
CA LYS A 374 0.79 20.30 -17.10
C LYS A 374 0.31 21.62 -16.51
N GLY A 375 0.10 21.63 -15.20
CA GLY A 375 -0.32 22.80 -14.42
C GLY A 375 -1.81 23.14 -14.51
N LYS A 376 -2.59 22.42 -15.32
CA LYS A 376 -4.04 22.61 -15.38
C LYS A 376 -4.78 21.76 -14.34
N SER A 377 -5.93 22.27 -13.92
CA SER A 377 -6.86 21.58 -13.05
C SER A 377 -7.85 20.73 -13.85
N TYR A 378 -8.14 19.54 -13.34
CA TYR A 378 -9.11 18.60 -13.93
C TYR A 378 -10.06 18.08 -12.88
N ILE A 379 -11.31 17.82 -13.28
CA ILE A 379 -12.29 17.08 -12.51
C ILE A 379 -12.54 15.74 -13.22
N PHE A 380 -12.22 14.63 -12.56
CA PHE A 380 -12.58 13.32 -13.05
C PHE A 380 -13.95 12.94 -12.48
N GLU A 381 -14.90 12.69 -13.36
CA GLU A 381 -16.22 12.17 -13.03
C GLU A 381 -16.14 10.63 -13.09
N LEU A 382 -16.01 10.00 -11.93
CA LEU A 382 -15.90 8.56 -11.78
C LEU A 382 -17.28 7.94 -11.68
N LYS A 383 -17.60 7.00 -12.55
CA LYS A 383 -18.87 6.29 -12.55
C LYS A 383 -18.65 4.79 -12.49
N ASN A 384 -18.95 4.20 -11.35
CA ASN A 384 -18.97 2.75 -11.22
C ASN A 384 -20.30 2.19 -11.77
N MET A 385 -20.23 1.45 -12.85
CA MET A 385 -21.38 0.82 -13.50
C MET A 385 -21.56 -0.65 -13.07
N THR A 386 -20.94 -1.03 -11.96
CA THR A 386 -20.90 -2.42 -11.47
C THR A 386 -21.50 -2.57 -10.08
N GLN A 387 -21.75 -3.81 -9.67
CA GLN A 387 -22.22 -4.16 -8.32
C GLN A 387 -21.09 -4.36 -7.31
N TYR A 388 -19.84 -4.07 -7.69
CA TYR A 388 -18.65 -4.28 -6.87
C TYR A 388 -18.02 -2.96 -6.52
N GLN A 389 -17.21 -2.95 -5.45
CA GLN A 389 -16.42 -1.79 -5.06
C GLN A 389 -15.09 -1.82 -5.81
N HIS A 390 -14.58 -0.63 -6.15
CA HIS A 390 -13.30 -0.49 -6.82
C HIS A 390 -12.48 0.59 -6.10
N PRO A 391 -11.41 0.25 -5.36
CA PRO A 391 -10.43 1.23 -4.91
C PRO A 391 -9.66 1.73 -6.13
N ILE A 392 -9.95 2.94 -6.57
CA ILE A 392 -9.38 3.56 -7.77
C ILE A 392 -8.16 4.35 -7.38
N HIS A 393 -7.01 3.92 -7.91
CA HIS A 393 -5.70 4.49 -7.65
C HIS A 393 -5.14 5.21 -8.88
N LEU A 394 -4.47 6.32 -8.65
CA LEU A 394 -3.74 7.09 -9.66
C LEU A 394 -2.28 7.24 -9.24
N HIS A 395 -1.37 6.76 -10.09
CA HIS A 395 0.06 6.89 -9.87
C HIS A 395 0.55 8.34 -10.00
N GLY A 396 1.62 8.65 -9.30
CA GLY A 396 2.39 9.88 -9.44
C GLY A 396 1.70 11.19 -9.06
N MET A 397 0.41 11.16 -8.72
CA MET A 397 -0.39 12.32 -8.36
C MET A 397 -1.37 12.01 -7.23
N SER A 398 -1.70 13.04 -6.44
CA SER A 398 -2.83 12.98 -5.51
C SER A 398 -4.01 13.75 -6.09
N PHE A 399 -5.22 13.29 -5.76
CA PHE A 399 -6.46 13.98 -6.14
C PHE A 399 -7.31 14.31 -4.92
N LYS A 400 -8.13 15.32 -5.02
CA LYS A 400 -9.07 15.77 -3.99
C LYS A 400 -10.45 15.19 -4.26
N VAL A 401 -10.99 14.37 -3.36
CA VAL A 401 -12.37 13.91 -3.45
C VAL A 401 -13.29 15.08 -3.10
N ILE A 402 -14.20 15.46 -4.01
CA ILE A 402 -15.03 16.67 -3.86
C ILE A 402 -16.53 16.39 -3.83
N ALA A 403 -16.98 15.25 -4.34
CA ALA A 403 -18.40 14.88 -4.30
C ALA A 403 -18.61 13.37 -4.46
N SER A 404 -19.70 12.87 -3.88
CA SER A 404 -20.26 11.54 -4.08
C SER A 404 -21.79 11.61 -4.07
N ASN A 405 -22.43 10.72 -4.84
CA ASN A 405 -23.88 10.56 -4.79
C ASN A 405 -24.34 9.59 -3.68
N ARG A 406 -23.39 9.03 -2.91
CA ARG A 406 -23.67 8.03 -1.87
C ARG A 406 -23.59 8.60 -0.45
N HIS A 407 -22.77 9.63 -0.25
CA HIS A 407 -22.53 10.23 1.06
C HIS A 407 -22.10 11.69 0.93
N THR A 408 -22.25 12.45 1.99
CA THR A 408 -21.70 13.81 2.07
C THR A 408 -20.17 13.73 2.14
N VAL A 409 -19.49 14.46 1.26
CA VAL A 409 -18.04 14.54 1.22
C VAL A 409 -17.58 15.83 1.87
N ILE A 410 -16.75 15.75 2.89
CA ILE A 410 -15.89 16.85 3.33
C ILE A 410 -14.63 16.69 2.45
N PRO A 411 -14.28 17.65 1.60
CA PRO A 411 -13.19 17.47 0.63
C PRO A 411 -11.86 17.13 1.28
N TYR A 412 -11.13 16.15 0.72
CA TYR A 412 -9.84 15.69 1.20
C TYR A 412 -8.97 15.15 0.06
N PHE A 413 -7.65 15.24 0.20
CA PHE A 413 -6.71 14.63 -0.73
C PHE A 413 -6.49 13.15 -0.41
N THR A 414 -6.31 12.35 -1.46
CA THR A 414 -5.98 10.93 -1.42
C THR A 414 -5.31 10.51 -2.73
N ASP A 415 -4.73 9.33 -2.78
CA ASP A 415 -4.25 8.70 -4.01
C ASP A 415 -5.11 7.50 -4.42
N THR A 416 -5.95 7.00 -3.51
CA THR A 416 -6.81 5.83 -3.73
C THR A 416 -8.21 6.10 -3.17
N TYR A 417 -9.24 6.02 -4.01
CA TYR A 417 -10.64 6.24 -3.61
C TYR A 417 -11.46 4.96 -3.75
N LEU A 418 -12.06 4.49 -2.65
CA LEU A 418 -12.95 3.34 -2.68
C LEU A 418 -14.29 3.71 -3.32
N LEU A 419 -14.37 3.60 -4.63
CA LEU A 419 -15.57 3.86 -5.41
C LEU A 419 -16.59 2.75 -5.18
N GLY A 420 -17.69 3.07 -4.51
CA GLY A 420 -18.74 2.13 -4.13
C GLY A 420 -19.51 1.59 -5.34
N LYS A 421 -20.23 0.50 -5.14
CA LYS A 421 -21.09 -0.09 -6.19
C LYS A 421 -22.15 0.92 -6.69
N ASN A 422 -22.26 1.07 -8.01
CA ASN A 422 -23.17 2.03 -8.67
C ASN A 422 -22.99 3.48 -8.18
N GLU A 423 -21.80 3.83 -7.69
CA GLU A 423 -21.48 5.17 -7.24
C GLU A 423 -21.05 6.08 -8.39
N ARG A 424 -21.37 7.36 -8.23
CA ARG A 424 -20.80 8.46 -9.01
C ARG A 424 -20.08 9.39 -8.05
N ALA A 425 -18.78 9.56 -8.25
CA ALA A 425 -17.96 10.45 -7.46
C ALA A 425 -17.24 11.44 -8.37
N ARG A 426 -16.84 12.57 -7.80
CA ARG A 426 -15.97 13.53 -8.46
C ARG A 426 -14.71 13.71 -7.66
N VAL A 427 -13.60 13.62 -8.36
CA VAL A 427 -12.29 13.93 -7.79
C VAL A 427 -11.62 15.02 -8.64
N ALA A 428 -10.84 15.88 -8.03
CA ALA A 428 -10.17 16.98 -8.71
C ALA A 428 -8.67 16.95 -8.44
N LEU A 429 -7.87 17.31 -9.43
CA LEU A 429 -6.41 17.35 -9.32
C LEU A 429 -5.82 18.46 -10.17
N VAL A 430 -4.59 18.85 -9.83
CA VAL A 430 -3.72 19.60 -10.73
C VAL A 430 -2.78 18.60 -11.40
N ALA A 431 -2.69 18.62 -12.72
CA ALA A 431 -1.77 17.77 -13.48
C ALA A 431 -0.34 18.34 -13.37
N ASP A 432 0.32 18.16 -12.23
CA ASP A 432 1.61 18.78 -11.91
C ASP A 432 2.83 17.90 -12.15
N ASN A 433 2.63 16.60 -12.40
CA ASN A 433 3.70 15.62 -12.59
C ASN A 433 3.69 15.08 -14.04
N PRO A 434 4.60 15.53 -14.93
CA PRO A 434 4.68 15.06 -16.31
C PRO A 434 5.03 13.57 -16.42
N GLY A 435 4.42 12.89 -17.38
CA GLY A 435 4.70 11.47 -17.64
C GLY A 435 3.43 10.68 -17.97
N VAL A 436 3.61 9.36 -18.12
CA VAL A 436 2.52 8.39 -18.35
C VAL A 436 2.26 7.64 -17.06
N TRP A 437 1.10 7.84 -16.47
CA TRP A 437 0.75 7.35 -15.15
C TRP A 437 -0.36 6.30 -15.21
N MET A 438 -0.20 5.23 -14.42
CA MET A 438 -1.25 4.21 -14.34
C MET A 438 -2.44 4.73 -13.55
N PHE A 439 -3.63 4.38 -14.04
CA PHE A 439 -4.91 4.65 -13.41
C PHE A 439 -5.72 3.36 -13.39
N HIS A 440 -5.92 2.78 -12.21
CA HIS A 440 -6.46 1.42 -12.13
C HIS A 440 -7.24 1.15 -10.84
N CYS A 441 -7.99 0.06 -10.85
CA CYS A 441 -8.56 -0.53 -9.64
C CYS A 441 -7.45 -1.25 -8.84
N HIS A 442 -7.43 -1.07 -7.53
CA HIS A 442 -6.45 -1.74 -6.66
C HIS A 442 -6.93 -3.10 -6.11
N VAL A 443 -8.10 -3.60 -6.52
CA VAL A 443 -8.38 -5.05 -6.49
C VAL A 443 -7.56 -5.67 -7.60
N ILE A 444 -6.52 -6.42 -7.25
CA ILE A 444 -5.49 -6.87 -8.21
C ILE A 444 -6.08 -7.74 -9.31
N ASP A 445 -7.01 -8.63 -8.98
CA ASP A 445 -7.75 -9.41 -9.99
C ASP A 445 -8.43 -8.50 -11.04
N HIS A 446 -9.05 -7.40 -10.61
CA HIS A 446 -9.71 -6.46 -11.52
C HIS A 446 -8.69 -5.74 -12.40
N MET A 447 -7.58 -5.31 -11.82
CA MET A 447 -6.48 -4.66 -12.54
C MET A 447 -5.93 -5.58 -13.64
N GLU A 448 -5.54 -6.80 -13.27
CA GLU A 448 -4.94 -7.76 -14.20
C GLU A 448 -5.90 -8.28 -15.26
N THR A 449 -7.21 -8.19 -15.01
CA THR A 449 -8.25 -8.61 -15.97
C THR A 449 -8.94 -7.43 -16.66
N GLY A 450 -8.27 -6.26 -16.72
CA GLY A 450 -8.60 -5.18 -17.62
C GLY A 450 -8.95 -3.82 -17.00
N LEU A 451 -9.16 -3.71 -15.67
CA LEU A 451 -9.56 -2.44 -15.03
C LEU A 451 -8.35 -1.53 -14.76
N MET A 452 -7.61 -1.22 -15.81
CA MET A 452 -6.44 -0.37 -15.80
C MET A 452 -6.38 0.47 -17.09
N ALA A 453 -5.80 1.65 -17.00
CA ALA A 453 -5.55 2.56 -18.12
C ALA A 453 -4.31 3.41 -17.85
N ALA A 454 -3.81 4.10 -18.87
CA ALA A 454 -2.77 5.11 -18.74
C ALA A 454 -3.40 6.52 -18.87
N ILE A 455 -2.89 7.45 -18.07
CA ILE A 455 -3.14 8.90 -18.19
C ILE A 455 -1.80 9.58 -18.44
N GLU A 456 -1.75 10.40 -19.47
CA GLU A 456 -0.53 11.15 -19.84
C GLU A 456 -0.64 12.59 -19.38
N VAL A 457 0.44 13.13 -18.80
CA VAL A 457 0.60 14.56 -18.47
C VAL A 457 1.72 15.16 -19.32
N VAL A 458 1.38 16.17 -20.16
CA VAL A 458 2.30 16.84 -21.10
C VAL A 458 2.44 18.32 -20.81
#